data_12bffb65157cba926ad87c6374838d44
#
_entry.id   12bffb65157cba926ad87c6374838d44
#
_cell.length_a   1.000
_cell.length_b   1.000
_cell.length_c   1.000
_cell.angle_alpha   90.00
_cell.angle_beta   90.00
_cell.angle_gamma   90.00
#
_symmetry.space_group_name_H-M   'P 1'
#
loop_
_entity.id
_entity.type
_entity.pdbx_description
1 polymer ?
#
loop_
_entity_poly.entity_id
_entity_poly.type
_entity_poly.pdbx_seq_one_letter_code
_entity_poly.pdbx_strand_id
1 'polypeptide(L)'
;MPFTIDTKHMKMLMSLLFAALLANCGPALAETPAGRVTGGVAHSAPDWFKSSFLNFQDEVEEARRAGRHILVFMDLNDCPYCARMLDENFHRGENREYIRKNFDVIAVNVRGAQEVTWIDGATYTEQDLAIKLKVVGTPALVFIDPDGKKVLQLNGYRTPPTLRHALEYVHDKAYRDQSLSAYIEKKQQAPLYTFRGHPRFENVTDFARYHKPLAVIFEDKNCADCAGFHEKVLNHPDVLAELKPFRVVRLDAYAETPIVDISGARTTPRAWAASLGLTHRPGVVLFDEGKEAARVEGRLYHFHFKEMLRFVGGRHYQRYDRFSSYLADRQRDLLRQGVNIDFGE
;
A
#
# COMPACT_ATOMS: atom_id res chain seq x y z
N MET A 1 -69.04 20.96 -57.74
CA MET A 1 -69.50 20.86 -56.37
C MET A 1 -68.27 21.02 -55.49
N PRO A 2 -68.16 22.11 -54.71
CA PRO A 2 -67.01 22.32 -53.84
C PRO A 2 -67.22 21.60 -52.50
N PHE A 3 -66.27 20.79 -52.09
CA PHE A 3 -66.24 20.17 -50.75
C PHE A 3 -65.78 21.21 -49.75
N THR A 4 -66.71 21.63 -48.87
CA THR A 4 -66.39 22.46 -47.71
C THR A 4 -65.93 21.60 -46.57
N ILE A 5 -64.67 21.66 -46.19
CA ILE A 5 -64.08 20.98 -44.99
C ILE A 5 -64.52 21.81 -43.77
N ASP A 6 -65.27 21.18 -42.87
CA ASP A 6 -65.74 21.79 -41.62
C ASP A 6 -64.54 22.06 -40.65
N THR A 7 -64.27 23.33 -40.44
CA THR A 7 -63.17 23.82 -39.60
C THR A 7 -63.30 23.47 -38.09
N LYS A 8 -64.46 22.98 -37.64
CA LYS A 8 -64.66 22.51 -36.25
C LYS A 8 -63.99 21.19 -35.96
N HIS A 9 -63.96 20.25 -36.92
CA HIS A 9 -63.29 18.95 -36.71
C HIS A 9 -61.78 19.07 -36.77
N MET A 10 -61.24 20.04 -37.51
CA MET A 10 -59.81 20.27 -37.61
C MET A 10 -59.24 20.87 -36.31
N LYS A 11 -59.99 21.71 -35.58
CA LYS A 11 -59.55 22.27 -34.28
C LYS A 11 -59.60 21.22 -33.18
N MET A 12 -60.51 20.26 -33.25
CA MET A 12 -60.62 19.18 -32.25
C MET A 12 -59.55 18.12 -32.42
N LEU A 13 -59.14 17.80 -33.66
CA LEU A 13 -57.98 16.88 -33.91
C LEU A 13 -56.63 17.51 -33.55
N MET A 14 -56.46 18.84 -33.77
CA MET A 14 -55.23 19.51 -33.38
C MET A 14 -55.03 19.63 -31.86
N SER A 15 -56.14 19.79 -31.11
CA SER A 15 -56.09 19.81 -29.62
C SER A 15 -55.80 18.45 -29.00
N LEU A 16 -56.21 17.35 -29.64
CA LEU A 16 -55.89 15.99 -29.16
C LEU A 16 -54.45 15.56 -29.48
N LEU A 17 -53.87 16.06 -30.57
CA LEU A 17 -52.46 15.80 -30.90
C LEU A 17 -51.48 16.58 -30.00
N PHE A 18 -51.88 17.78 -29.47
CA PHE A 18 -51.05 18.58 -28.59
C PHE A 18 -51.04 18.04 -27.14
N ALA A 19 -52.16 17.42 -26.73
CA ALA A 19 -52.27 16.77 -25.40
C ALA A 19 -51.48 15.43 -25.31
N ALA A 20 -51.26 14.74 -26.41
CA ALA A 20 -50.51 13.50 -26.46
C ALA A 20 -48.95 13.70 -26.46
N LEU A 21 -48.45 14.91 -26.80
CA LEU A 21 -47.01 15.22 -26.77
C LEU A 21 -46.47 15.63 -25.38
N LEU A 22 -47.35 15.95 -24.40
CA LEU A 22 -46.93 16.38 -23.06
C LEU A 22 -46.92 15.24 -22.04
N ALA A 23 -47.29 14.01 -22.40
CA ALA A 23 -47.37 12.90 -21.48
C ALA A 23 -46.14 11.99 -21.43
N ASN A 24 -45.07 12.31 -22.17
CA ASN A 24 -43.81 11.51 -22.21
C ASN A 24 -42.61 12.22 -21.53
N CYS A 25 -42.86 13.18 -20.62
CA CYS A 25 -41.81 13.60 -19.71
C CYS A 25 -41.74 12.60 -18.54
N GLY A 26 -41.15 11.41 -18.81
CA GLY A 26 -40.73 10.51 -17.74
C GLY A 26 -39.78 11.27 -16.80
N PRO A 27 -39.78 10.96 -15.50
CA PRO A 27 -38.85 11.58 -14.59
C PRO A 27 -37.44 11.38 -15.16
N ALA A 28 -36.79 12.48 -15.52
CA ALA A 28 -35.37 12.45 -15.78
C ALA A 28 -34.71 11.87 -14.51
N LEU A 29 -34.19 10.65 -14.59
CA LEU A 29 -33.38 10.10 -13.53
C LEU A 29 -32.22 11.08 -13.37
N ALA A 30 -32.25 11.86 -12.30
CA ALA A 30 -31.17 12.74 -11.95
C ALA A 30 -29.92 11.85 -11.82
N GLU A 31 -28.98 11.98 -12.75
CA GLU A 31 -27.69 11.28 -12.64
C GLU A 31 -27.07 11.68 -11.31
N THR A 32 -26.83 10.70 -10.47
CA THR A 32 -26.11 10.92 -9.23
C THR A 32 -24.75 11.53 -9.58
N PRO A 33 -24.41 12.74 -9.07
CA PRO A 33 -23.12 13.32 -9.40
C PRO A 33 -22.00 12.36 -9.00
N ALA A 34 -21.02 12.18 -9.89
CA ALA A 34 -19.89 11.30 -9.63
C ALA A 34 -19.16 11.72 -8.34
N GLY A 35 -18.77 10.76 -7.54
CA GLY A 35 -17.95 10.98 -6.35
C GLY A 35 -16.60 11.60 -6.70
N ARG A 36 -15.90 12.10 -5.69
CA ARG A 36 -14.59 12.74 -5.85
C ARG A 36 -13.54 12.02 -5.02
N VAL A 37 -12.29 12.02 -5.53
CA VAL A 37 -11.11 11.61 -4.76
C VAL A 37 -10.53 12.86 -4.10
N THR A 38 -10.27 12.79 -2.80
CA THR A 38 -9.57 13.80 -2.01
C THR A 38 -8.34 13.18 -1.33
N GLY A 39 -7.48 14.00 -0.72
CA GLY A 39 -6.28 13.52 -0.02
C GLY A 39 -5.11 13.17 -0.93
N GLY A 40 -5.23 13.29 -2.26
CA GLY A 40 -4.09 13.26 -3.16
C GLY A 40 -3.20 14.50 -2.94
N VAL A 41 -1.87 14.32 -2.92
CA VAL A 41 -0.91 15.38 -2.67
C VAL A 41 0.14 15.40 -3.77
N ALA A 42 0.11 16.46 -4.58
CA ALA A 42 1.16 16.70 -5.58
C ALA A 42 2.51 16.89 -4.87
N HIS A 43 3.54 16.26 -5.38
CA HIS A 43 4.89 16.33 -4.82
C HIS A 43 5.94 16.16 -5.92
N SER A 44 7.17 16.47 -5.59
CA SER A 44 8.32 16.28 -6.47
C SER A 44 9.50 15.72 -5.68
N ALA A 45 10.36 14.97 -6.37
CA ALA A 45 11.63 14.57 -5.80
C ALA A 45 12.48 15.81 -5.45
N PRO A 46 13.26 15.77 -4.37
CA PRO A 46 14.22 16.83 -4.06
C PRO A 46 15.24 17.04 -5.18
N ASP A 47 15.65 18.29 -5.41
CA ASP A 47 16.62 18.66 -6.46
C ASP A 47 17.99 17.98 -6.28
N TRP A 48 18.30 17.50 -5.09
CA TRP A 48 19.54 16.80 -4.80
C TRP A 48 19.50 15.30 -5.09
N PHE A 49 18.34 14.73 -5.49
CA PHE A 49 18.30 13.37 -5.99
C PHE A 49 19.18 13.26 -7.23
N LYS A 50 19.83 12.13 -7.39
CA LYS A 50 20.71 11.91 -8.51
C LYS A 50 19.90 11.90 -9.81
N SER A 51 20.28 12.77 -10.74
CA SER A 51 19.79 12.71 -12.11
C SER A 51 20.38 11.46 -12.77
N SER A 52 19.53 10.59 -13.29
CA SER A 52 19.91 9.30 -13.82
C SER A 52 19.24 9.04 -15.16
N PHE A 53 19.94 8.38 -16.07
CA PHE A 53 19.36 7.81 -17.29
C PHE A 53 18.73 6.43 -17.05
N LEU A 54 18.58 6.03 -15.79
CA LEU A 54 18.00 4.76 -15.34
C LEU A 54 18.75 3.51 -15.85
N ASN A 55 20.05 3.64 -16.11
CA ASN A 55 20.93 2.49 -16.31
C ASN A 55 21.58 2.10 -14.99
N PHE A 56 20.97 1.14 -14.29
CA PHE A 56 21.43 0.74 -12.95
C PHE A 56 22.76 -0.02 -12.96
N GLN A 57 23.26 -0.50 -14.10
CA GLN A 57 24.62 -1.04 -14.19
C GLN A 57 25.67 0.08 -14.05
N ASP A 58 25.45 1.20 -14.75
CA ASP A 58 26.33 2.38 -14.64
C ASP A 58 26.22 3.02 -13.25
N GLU A 59 25.01 3.11 -12.69
CA GLU A 59 24.78 3.64 -11.36
C GLU A 59 25.49 2.83 -10.27
N VAL A 60 25.49 1.50 -10.37
CA VAL A 60 26.22 0.60 -9.46
C VAL A 60 27.73 0.83 -9.57
N GLU A 61 28.27 1.00 -10.80
CA GLU A 61 29.68 1.24 -11.01
C GLU A 61 30.13 2.58 -10.40
N GLU A 62 29.32 3.63 -10.53
CA GLU A 62 29.57 4.93 -9.91
C GLU A 62 29.48 4.86 -8.37
N ALA A 63 28.44 4.22 -7.86
CA ALA A 63 28.24 4.04 -6.41
C ALA A 63 29.38 3.22 -5.79
N ARG A 64 29.90 2.20 -6.50
CA ARG A 64 31.05 1.40 -6.08
C ARG A 64 32.32 2.25 -5.95
N ARG A 65 32.61 3.12 -6.93
CA ARG A 65 33.76 4.03 -6.87
C ARG A 65 33.67 5.04 -5.73
N ALA A 66 32.44 5.49 -5.44
CA ALA A 66 32.17 6.42 -4.36
C ALA A 66 32.04 5.75 -2.97
N GLY A 67 32.00 4.43 -2.89
CA GLY A 67 31.74 3.65 -1.66
C GLY A 67 30.35 3.85 -1.10
N ARG A 68 29.35 4.15 -1.94
CA ARG A 68 27.98 4.49 -1.55
C ARG A 68 27.02 3.36 -1.89
N HIS A 69 25.86 3.36 -1.24
CA HIS A 69 24.73 2.51 -1.63
C HIS A 69 23.77 3.32 -2.51
N ILE A 70 23.03 2.62 -3.38
CA ILE A 70 21.93 3.24 -4.13
C ILE A 70 20.64 3.04 -3.36
N LEU A 71 19.84 4.11 -3.30
CA LEU A 71 18.48 4.10 -2.77
C LEU A 71 17.52 4.46 -3.91
N VAL A 72 16.79 3.46 -4.43
CA VAL A 72 15.74 3.70 -5.41
C VAL A 72 14.47 4.08 -4.67
N PHE A 73 14.00 5.32 -4.87
CA PHE A 73 12.74 5.81 -4.37
C PHE A 73 11.65 5.55 -5.41
N MET A 74 10.82 4.54 -5.16
CA MET A 74 9.75 4.16 -6.06
C MET A 74 8.47 4.92 -5.71
N ASP A 75 8.06 5.77 -6.63
CA ASP A 75 7.08 6.83 -6.45
C ASP A 75 5.82 6.64 -7.30
N LEU A 76 4.78 7.39 -6.97
CA LEU A 76 3.55 7.51 -7.74
C LEU A 76 3.02 8.94 -7.61
N ASN A 77 2.64 9.56 -8.73
CA ASN A 77 2.04 10.89 -8.73
C ASN A 77 0.82 10.96 -7.80
N ASP A 78 0.65 12.11 -7.15
CA ASP A 78 -0.46 12.41 -6.22
C ASP A 78 -0.60 11.45 -5.03
N CYS A 79 0.46 10.71 -4.71
CA CYS A 79 0.50 9.77 -3.60
C CYS A 79 0.73 10.51 -2.26
N PRO A 80 -0.22 10.55 -1.35
CA PRO A 80 -0.06 11.27 -0.07
C PRO A 80 1.03 10.69 0.82
N TYR A 81 1.22 9.38 0.77
CA TYR A 81 2.30 8.71 1.51
C TYR A 81 3.68 9.05 0.96
N CYS A 82 3.80 9.20 -0.37
CA CYS A 82 5.04 9.59 -1.02
C CYS A 82 5.39 11.04 -0.68
N ALA A 83 4.42 11.95 -0.80
CA ALA A 83 4.57 13.34 -0.41
C ALA A 83 5.04 13.47 1.05
N ARG A 84 4.41 12.75 1.96
CA ARG A 84 4.77 12.74 3.38
C ARG A 84 6.17 12.15 3.61
N MET A 85 6.52 11.04 2.95
CA MET A 85 7.84 10.42 3.05
C MET A 85 8.93 11.38 2.58
N LEU A 86 8.73 12.03 1.43
CA LEU A 86 9.66 13.02 0.88
C LEU A 86 9.81 14.21 1.82
N ASP A 87 8.70 14.77 2.29
CA ASP A 87 8.73 15.92 3.17
C ASP A 87 9.48 15.64 4.48
N GLU A 88 9.13 14.59 5.21
CA GLU A 88 9.64 14.29 6.53
C GLU A 88 11.07 13.72 6.53
N ASN A 89 11.52 13.09 5.43
CA ASN A 89 12.80 12.38 5.39
C ASN A 89 13.81 12.90 4.36
N PHE A 90 13.34 13.53 3.27
CA PHE A 90 14.20 13.88 2.13
C PHE A 90 14.28 15.39 1.88
N HIS A 91 13.18 16.15 2.00
CA HIS A 91 13.20 17.61 1.89
C HIS A 91 13.70 18.26 3.17
N ARG A 92 13.28 17.76 4.29
CA ARG A 92 13.63 18.25 5.63
C ARG A 92 13.81 17.08 6.60
N GLY A 93 14.04 17.38 7.86
CA GLY A 93 14.20 16.38 8.91
C GLY A 93 15.63 15.84 9.05
N GLU A 94 15.82 15.04 10.08
CA GLU A 94 17.14 14.56 10.51
C GLU A 94 17.77 13.56 9.52
N ASN A 95 16.94 12.88 8.71
CA ASN A 95 17.42 11.89 7.76
C ASN A 95 18.02 12.50 6.50
N ARG A 96 17.60 13.70 6.09
CA ARG A 96 18.01 14.33 4.84
C ARG A 96 19.55 14.35 4.65
N GLU A 97 20.28 14.92 5.60
CA GLU A 97 21.74 15.04 5.48
C GLU A 97 22.43 13.68 5.57
N TYR A 98 21.89 12.76 6.36
CA TYR A 98 22.41 11.40 6.43
C TYR A 98 22.25 10.67 5.09
N ILE A 99 21.09 10.77 4.45
CA ILE A 99 20.81 10.17 3.15
C ILE A 99 21.73 10.77 2.09
N ARG A 100 21.77 12.09 1.98
CA ARG A 100 22.64 12.82 1.01
C ARG A 100 24.11 12.40 1.11
N LYS A 101 24.59 12.18 2.32
CA LYS A 101 25.99 11.82 2.56
C LYS A 101 26.30 10.37 2.14
N ASN A 102 25.37 9.43 2.35
CA ASN A 102 25.68 8.02 2.34
C ASN A 102 25.02 7.24 1.19
N PHE A 103 24.04 7.85 0.49
CA PHE A 103 23.27 7.17 -0.56
C PHE A 103 23.18 8.00 -1.83
N ASP A 104 23.24 7.34 -2.97
CA ASP A 104 22.81 7.90 -4.25
C ASP A 104 21.33 7.59 -4.42
N VAL A 105 20.48 8.65 -4.40
CA VAL A 105 19.04 8.48 -4.44
C VAL A 105 18.52 8.73 -5.85
N ILE A 106 17.80 7.75 -6.41
CA ILE A 106 17.22 7.79 -7.75
C ILE A 106 15.73 7.56 -7.65
N ALA A 107 14.93 8.47 -8.23
CA ALA A 107 13.47 8.32 -8.26
C ALA A 107 13.04 7.49 -9.48
N VAL A 108 12.04 6.62 -9.29
CA VAL A 108 11.42 5.79 -10.33
C VAL A 108 9.91 5.82 -10.13
N ASN A 109 9.16 6.18 -11.19
CA ASN A 109 7.71 6.21 -11.14
C ASN A 109 7.12 4.81 -11.40
N VAL A 110 6.42 4.23 -10.42
CA VAL A 110 5.86 2.87 -10.54
C VAL A 110 4.80 2.70 -11.65
N ARG A 111 4.36 3.78 -12.29
CA ARG A 111 3.49 3.80 -13.47
C ARG A 111 4.15 4.47 -14.67
N GLY A 112 5.45 4.76 -14.58
CA GLY A 112 6.21 5.39 -15.64
C GLY A 112 6.47 4.44 -16.81
N ALA A 113 6.71 5.04 -17.98
CA ALA A 113 7.00 4.33 -19.22
C ALA A 113 8.45 4.52 -19.68
N GLN A 114 9.30 5.19 -18.89
CA GLN A 114 10.71 5.32 -19.22
C GLN A 114 11.39 3.96 -19.19
N GLU A 115 12.36 3.79 -20.07
CA GLU A 115 13.18 2.59 -20.12
C GLU A 115 14.19 2.57 -18.96
N VAL A 116 14.29 1.43 -18.31
CA VAL A 116 15.20 1.17 -17.19
C VAL A 116 16.04 -0.05 -17.49
N THR A 117 17.36 0.09 -17.59
CA THR A 117 18.27 -1.05 -17.56
C THR A 117 18.56 -1.42 -16.11
N TRP A 118 18.09 -2.59 -15.68
CA TRP A 118 18.25 -3.03 -14.30
C TRP A 118 19.62 -3.64 -14.02
N ILE A 119 19.94 -3.92 -12.78
CA ILE A 119 21.22 -4.49 -12.33
C ILE A 119 21.58 -5.83 -12.96
N ASP A 120 20.60 -6.61 -13.44
CA ASP A 120 20.78 -7.86 -14.16
C ASP A 120 21.03 -7.67 -15.68
N GLY A 121 21.10 -6.42 -16.14
CA GLY A 121 21.28 -6.05 -17.55
C GLY A 121 20.01 -6.15 -18.39
N ALA A 122 18.89 -6.60 -17.83
CA ALA A 122 17.62 -6.64 -18.54
C ALA A 122 16.93 -5.25 -18.54
N THR A 123 16.23 -4.97 -19.63
CA THR A 123 15.51 -3.71 -19.85
C THR A 123 14.03 -3.87 -19.51
N TYR A 124 13.49 -2.92 -18.80
CA TYR A 124 12.10 -2.85 -18.36
C TYR A 124 11.55 -1.44 -18.60
N THR A 125 10.23 -1.28 -18.62
CA THR A 125 9.64 0.02 -18.29
C THR A 125 9.72 0.22 -16.77
N GLU A 126 9.65 1.45 -16.30
CA GLU A 126 9.57 1.75 -14.86
C GLU A 126 8.44 0.93 -14.20
N GLN A 127 7.29 0.84 -14.88
CA GLN A 127 6.14 0.04 -14.41
C GLN A 127 6.46 -1.45 -14.31
N ASP A 128 7.10 -2.03 -15.33
CA ASP A 128 7.44 -3.45 -15.34
C ASP A 128 8.52 -3.78 -14.31
N LEU A 129 9.47 -2.86 -14.09
CA LEU A 129 10.44 -2.96 -13.02
C LEU A 129 9.76 -2.99 -11.63
N ALA A 130 8.77 -2.12 -11.39
CA ALA A 130 8.01 -2.14 -10.15
C ALA A 130 7.29 -3.48 -9.93
N ILE A 131 6.75 -4.08 -10.99
CA ILE A 131 6.12 -5.41 -10.97
C ILE A 131 7.16 -6.48 -10.65
N LYS A 132 8.31 -6.49 -11.35
CA LYS A 132 9.42 -7.41 -11.12
C LYS A 132 9.92 -7.35 -9.68
N LEU A 133 10.04 -6.16 -9.12
CA LEU A 133 10.47 -5.92 -7.74
C LEU A 133 9.37 -6.22 -6.71
N LYS A 134 8.16 -6.61 -7.15
CA LYS A 134 7.01 -6.87 -6.28
C LYS A 134 6.67 -5.67 -5.39
N VAL A 135 6.68 -4.48 -5.97
CA VAL A 135 6.22 -3.28 -5.27
C VAL A 135 4.71 -3.36 -5.10
N VAL A 136 4.27 -3.51 -3.86
CA VAL A 136 2.84 -3.69 -3.52
C VAL A 136 2.14 -2.38 -3.17
N GLY A 137 2.91 -1.29 -2.98
CA GLY A 137 2.40 0.03 -2.65
C GLY A 137 3.52 1.07 -2.64
N THR A 138 3.15 2.33 -2.76
CA THR A 138 4.08 3.47 -2.76
C THR A 138 3.96 4.30 -1.49
N PRO A 139 5.05 4.95 -1.05
CA PRO A 139 6.41 4.83 -1.62
C PRO A 139 7.00 3.44 -1.36
N ALA A 140 7.92 2.99 -2.22
CA ALA A 140 8.77 1.86 -1.86
C ALA A 140 10.24 2.27 -1.98
N LEU A 141 11.07 1.74 -1.10
CA LEU A 141 12.50 2.00 -1.06
C LEU A 141 13.26 0.71 -1.36
N VAL A 142 14.08 0.71 -2.40
CA VAL A 142 14.92 -0.43 -2.76
C VAL A 142 16.36 -0.03 -2.58
N PHE A 143 17.07 -0.77 -1.73
CA PHE A 143 18.48 -0.52 -1.44
C PHE A 143 19.37 -1.52 -2.19
N ILE A 144 20.36 -0.98 -2.89
CA ILE A 144 21.33 -1.74 -3.66
C ILE A 144 22.72 -1.43 -3.10
N ASP A 145 23.50 -2.48 -2.84
CA ASP A 145 24.87 -2.33 -2.35
C ASP A 145 25.85 -2.00 -3.50
N PRO A 146 27.10 -1.60 -3.17
CA PRO A 146 28.12 -1.31 -4.17
C PRO A 146 28.47 -2.47 -5.09
N ASP A 147 28.08 -3.70 -4.73
CA ASP A 147 28.28 -4.89 -5.56
C ASP A 147 27.12 -5.18 -6.51
N GLY A 148 26.11 -4.29 -6.54
CA GLY A 148 24.92 -4.40 -7.38
C GLY A 148 23.89 -5.40 -6.84
N LYS A 149 23.93 -5.72 -5.55
CA LYS A 149 22.98 -6.63 -4.92
C LYS A 149 21.86 -5.85 -4.23
N LYS A 150 20.61 -6.22 -4.48
CA LYS A 150 19.50 -5.73 -3.68
C LYS A 150 19.60 -6.30 -2.26
N VAL A 151 19.76 -5.43 -1.25
CA VAL A 151 19.99 -5.82 0.14
C VAL A 151 18.82 -5.57 1.07
N LEU A 152 17.94 -4.63 0.71
CA LEU A 152 16.73 -4.34 1.47
C LEU A 152 15.66 -3.78 0.53
N GLN A 153 14.41 -4.06 0.83
CA GLN A 153 13.26 -3.41 0.23
C GLN A 153 12.23 -3.11 1.30
N LEU A 154 11.75 -1.86 1.34
CA LEU A 154 10.69 -1.40 2.22
C LEU A 154 9.50 -0.98 1.37
N ASN A 155 8.33 -1.53 1.62
CA ASN A 155 7.09 -1.12 0.97
C ASN A 155 6.28 -0.23 1.93
N GLY A 156 5.81 0.90 1.44
CA GLY A 156 5.00 1.86 2.18
C GLY A 156 5.81 2.88 3.00
N TYR A 157 5.09 3.86 3.52
CA TYR A 157 5.63 4.95 4.31
C TYR A 157 6.34 4.45 5.59
N ARG A 158 7.43 5.15 5.93
CA ARG A 158 8.18 4.97 7.18
C ARG A 158 8.32 6.31 7.90
N THR A 159 8.07 6.32 9.21
CA THR A 159 8.38 7.49 10.05
C THR A 159 9.88 7.76 10.08
N PRO A 160 10.31 9.01 10.35
CA PRO A 160 11.75 9.33 10.39
C PRO A 160 12.58 8.41 11.28
N PRO A 161 12.18 8.06 12.52
CA PRO A 161 12.94 7.12 13.33
C PRO A 161 13.03 5.72 12.73
N THR A 162 11.92 5.22 12.17
CA THR A 162 11.88 3.88 11.55
C THR A 162 12.73 3.82 10.28
N LEU A 163 12.69 4.88 9.45
CA LEU A 163 13.56 4.96 8.27
C LEU A 163 15.02 5.07 8.68
N ARG A 164 15.34 5.83 9.74
CA ARG A 164 16.72 5.96 10.23
C ARG A 164 17.36 4.62 10.54
N HIS A 165 16.66 3.72 11.21
CA HIS A 165 17.18 2.38 11.48
C HIS A 165 17.49 1.59 10.21
N ALA A 166 16.63 1.71 9.18
CA ALA A 166 16.88 1.03 7.91
C ALA A 166 18.07 1.62 7.14
N LEU A 167 18.21 2.95 7.16
CA LEU A 167 19.36 3.64 6.56
C LEU A 167 20.68 3.22 7.22
N GLU A 168 20.71 3.21 8.55
CA GLU A 168 21.89 2.77 9.31
C GLU A 168 22.19 1.28 9.09
N TYR A 169 21.15 0.43 9.08
CA TYR A 169 21.29 -1.00 8.81
C TYR A 169 21.97 -1.27 7.46
N VAL A 170 21.60 -0.51 6.42
CA VAL A 170 22.20 -0.65 5.08
C VAL A 170 23.59 -0.05 5.05
N HIS A 171 23.77 1.17 5.58
CA HIS A 171 25.08 1.84 5.61
C HIS A 171 26.13 1.04 6.36
N ASP A 172 25.78 0.48 7.54
CA ASP A 172 26.65 -0.33 8.39
C ASP A 172 26.87 -1.74 7.80
N LYS A 173 26.23 -2.06 6.65
CA LYS A 173 26.26 -3.40 6.00
C LYS A 173 25.79 -4.53 6.91
N ALA A 174 24.94 -4.22 7.91
CA ALA A 174 24.44 -5.18 8.88
C ALA A 174 23.56 -6.28 8.24
N TYR A 175 23.09 -6.05 7.01
CA TYR A 175 22.38 -7.04 6.18
C TYR A 175 23.22 -8.31 5.86
N ARG A 176 24.53 -8.26 6.07
CA ARG A 176 25.42 -9.42 5.89
C ARG A 176 25.28 -10.45 6.99
N ASP A 177 24.93 -9.99 8.20
CA ASP A 177 25.02 -10.81 9.42
C ASP A 177 23.68 -11.00 10.13
N GLN A 178 22.70 -10.11 9.92
CA GLN A 178 21.44 -10.13 10.66
C GLN A 178 20.29 -9.50 9.88
N SER A 179 19.06 -9.79 10.29
CA SER A 179 17.85 -9.15 9.74
C SER A 179 17.70 -7.71 10.26
N LEU A 180 16.93 -6.87 9.54
CA LEU A 180 16.58 -5.52 9.99
C LEU A 180 15.89 -5.54 11.37
N SER A 181 14.99 -6.49 11.60
CA SER A 181 14.28 -6.63 12.88
C SER A 181 15.26 -6.91 14.04
N ALA A 182 16.23 -7.81 13.84
CA ALA A 182 17.26 -8.09 14.85
C ALA A 182 18.19 -6.90 15.10
N TYR A 183 18.51 -6.13 14.04
CA TYR A 183 19.30 -4.91 14.17
C TYR A 183 18.57 -3.84 14.99
N ILE A 184 17.28 -3.62 14.71
CA ILE A 184 16.45 -2.68 15.46
C ILE A 184 16.33 -3.12 16.93
N GLU A 185 16.09 -4.40 17.20
CA GLU A 185 15.97 -4.93 18.55
C GLU A 185 17.23 -4.65 19.39
N LYS A 186 18.41 -4.78 18.79
CA LYS A 186 19.68 -4.47 19.47
C LYS A 186 19.89 -2.98 19.71
N LYS A 187 19.49 -2.12 18.76
CA LYS A 187 19.65 -0.66 18.88
C LYS A 187 18.63 0.00 19.78
N GLN A 188 17.37 -0.44 19.71
CA GLN A 188 16.26 0.15 20.43
C GLN A 188 16.03 -0.61 21.74
N GLN A 189 16.72 -0.19 22.82
CA GLN A 189 16.63 -0.86 24.12
C GLN A 189 15.38 -0.47 24.91
N ALA A 190 15.01 0.81 24.90
CA ALA A 190 13.80 1.27 25.55
C ALA A 190 12.56 0.94 24.71
N PRO A 191 11.50 0.36 25.28
CA PRO A 191 10.28 0.06 24.54
C PRO A 191 9.59 1.35 24.07
N LEU A 192 9.17 1.38 22.81
CA LEU A 192 8.38 2.47 22.22
C LEU A 192 6.89 2.20 22.30
N TYR A 193 6.51 0.95 22.53
CA TYR A 193 5.12 0.51 22.49
C TYR A 193 4.82 -0.49 23.59
N THR A 194 3.62 -0.35 24.15
CA THR A 194 3.03 -1.33 25.06
C THR A 194 1.84 -1.96 24.34
N PHE A 195 1.78 -3.28 24.30
CA PHE A 195 0.74 -4.04 23.64
C PHE A 195 -0.66 -3.64 24.10
N ARG A 196 -1.55 -3.37 23.15
CA ARG A 196 -2.92 -3.00 23.43
C ARG A 196 -3.86 -4.16 23.18
N GLY A 197 -4.88 -4.29 24.03
CA GLY A 197 -5.98 -5.21 23.79
C GLY A 197 -6.88 -4.72 22.64
N HIS A 198 -7.54 -5.66 21.98
CA HIS A 198 -8.59 -5.35 21.00
C HIS A 198 -9.66 -6.43 21.06
N PRO A 199 -10.98 -6.09 21.01
CA PRO A 199 -12.07 -7.06 21.20
C PRO A 199 -12.13 -8.14 20.11
N ARG A 200 -11.47 -7.92 18.97
CA ARG A 200 -11.38 -8.88 17.87
C ARG A 200 -10.20 -9.84 17.97
N PHE A 201 -9.27 -9.61 18.90
CA PHE A 201 -8.10 -10.46 19.03
C PHE A 201 -8.46 -11.81 19.69
N GLU A 202 -8.04 -12.86 19.02
CA GLU A 202 -8.16 -14.23 19.50
C GLU A 202 -6.77 -14.78 19.88
N ASN A 203 -6.74 -15.60 20.92
CA ASN A 203 -5.53 -16.32 21.30
C ASN A 203 -5.46 -17.63 20.53
N VAL A 204 -4.52 -17.73 19.61
CA VAL A 204 -4.30 -18.89 18.75
C VAL A 204 -2.84 -19.28 18.78
N THR A 205 -2.56 -20.56 18.92
CA THR A 205 -1.21 -21.13 18.88
C THR A 205 -1.01 -22.16 17.77
N ASP A 206 -2.10 -22.62 17.14
CA ASP A 206 -2.08 -23.56 16.01
C ASP A 206 -2.83 -22.94 14.82
N PHE A 207 -2.10 -22.53 13.79
CA PHE A 207 -2.63 -21.88 12.60
C PHE A 207 -2.85 -22.85 11.43
N ALA A 208 -2.38 -24.10 11.50
CA ALA A 208 -2.45 -25.07 10.40
C ALA A 208 -3.89 -25.44 9.99
N ARG A 209 -4.85 -25.24 10.88
CA ARG A 209 -6.26 -25.67 10.69
C ARG A 209 -7.17 -24.57 10.17
N TYR A 210 -6.61 -23.39 9.84
CA TYR A 210 -7.43 -22.26 9.42
C TYR A 210 -7.58 -22.23 7.90
N HIS A 211 -8.80 -22.53 7.45
CA HIS A 211 -9.21 -22.44 6.04
C HIS A 211 -10.10 -21.22 5.75
N LYS A 212 -10.43 -20.43 6.78
CA LYS A 212 -11.18 -19.17 6.66
C LYS A 212 -10.20 -18.01 6.66
N PRO A 213 -10.63 -16.81 6.21
CA PRO A 213 -9.77 -15.64 6.25
C PRO A 213 -9.20 -15.39 7.67
N LEU A 214 -7.89 -15.22 7.72
CA LEU A 214 -7.12 -15.01 8.95
C LEU A 214 -6.25 -13.77 8.78
N ALA A 215 -6.33 -12.84 9.72
CA ALA A 215 -5.44 -11.69 9.81
C ALA A 215 -4.47 -11.90 10.98
N VAL A 216 -3.19 -12.04 10.68
CA VAL A 216 -2.12 -12.12 11.70
C VAL A 216 -1.40 -10.78 11.75
N ILE A 217 -1.45 -10.12 12.90
CA ILE A 217 -0.85 -8.83 13.16
C ILE A 217 0.39 -9.04 14.02
N PHE A 218 1.56 -8.79 13.44
CA PHE A 218 2.84 -8.88 14.12
C PHE A 218 3.21 -7.51 14.68
N GLU A 219 3.27 -7.40 15.99
CA GLU A 219 3.71 -6.22 16.72
C GLU A 219 4.92 -6.58 17.59
N ASP A 220 5.65 -5.58 18.04
CA ASP A 220 6.69 -5.76 19.06
C ASP A 220 6.88 -4.49 19.91
N LYS A 221 7.66 -4.56 20.96
CA LYS A 221 7.93 -3.45 21.89
C LYS A 221 8.60 -2.24 21.22
N ASN A 222 9.22 -2.41 20.06
CA ASN A 222 9.93 -1.36 19.32
C ASN A 222 9.07 -0.72 18.21
N CYS A 223 7.80 -1.08 18.14
CA CYS A 223 6.88 -0.60 17.14
C CYS A 223 6.47 0.87 17.37
N ALA A 224 7.04 1.79 16.63
CA ALA A 224 6.69 3.20 16.70
C ALA A 224 5.27 3.50 16.16
N ASP A 225 4.80 2.71 15.20
CA ASP A 225 3.53 2.95 14.50
C ASP A 225 2.34 2.20 15.08
N CYS A 226 2.55 1.21 15.98
CA CYS A 226 1.47 0.35 16.49
C CYS A 226 0.39 1.11 17.26
N ALA A 227 0.76 2.08 18.09
CA ALA A 227 -0.23 2.87 18.83
C ALA A 227 -1.18 3.61 17.87
N GLY A 228 -0.62 4.31 16.87
CA GLY A 228 -1.40 5.01 15.85
C GLY A 228 -2.21 4.08 14.97
N PHE A 229 -1.70 2.89 14.65
CA PHE A 229 -2.44 1.87 13.92
C PHE A 229 -3.70 1.42 14.69
N HIS A 230 -3.59 1.14 15.98
CA HIS A 230 -4.75 0.78 16.79
C HIS A 230 -5.77 1.92 16.87
N GLU A 231 -5.31 3.15 17.11
CA GLU A 231 -6.20 4.29 17.32
C GLU A 231 -6.93 4.73 16.05
N LYS A 232 -6.20 4.85 14.96
CA LYS A 232 -6.68 5.52 13.74
C LYS A 232 -7.16 4.55 12.65
N VAL A 233 -6.66 3.30 12.67
CA VAL A 233 -6.94 2.34 11.61
C VAL A 233 -7.74 1.16 12.13
N LEU A 234 -7.22 0.37 13.07
CA LEU A 234 -7.83 -0.87 13.51
C LEU A 234 -9.20 -0.67 14.16
N ASN A 235 -9.37 0.43 14.91
CA ASN A 235 -10.64 0.80 15.56
C ASN A 235 -11.59 1.60 14.66
N HIS A 236 -11.22 1.89 13.41
CA HIS A 236 -12.11 2.62 12.51
C HIS A 236 -13.35 1.77 12.17
N PRO A 237 -14.59 2.34 12.21
CA PRO A 237 -15.83 1.59 11.99
C PRO A 237 -15.85 0.78 10.69
N ASP A 238 -15.36 1.37 9.61
CA ASP A 238 -15.27 0.70 8.31
C ASP A 238 -14.31 -0.50 8.32
N VAL A 239 -13.19 -0.38 9.03
CA VAL A 239 -12.20 -1.45 9.19
C VAL A 239 -12.79 -2.57 10.04
N LEU A 240 -13.47 -2.24 11.14
CA LEU A 240 -14.17 -3.21 11.98
C LEU A 240 -15.24 -3.99 11.21
N ALA A 241 -15.92 -3.33 10.26
CA ALA A 241 -16.89 -3.99 9.39
C ALA A 241 -16.22 -5.02 8.47
N GLU A 242 -15.08 -4.67 7.86
CA GLU A 242 -14.33 -5.56 6.95
C GLU A 242 -13.55 -6.65 7.69
N LEU A 243 -13.32 -6.52 9.00
CA LEU A 243 -12.72 -7.56 9.84
C LEU A 243 -13.71 -8.68 10.22
N LYS A 244 -15.02 -8.52 9.98
CA LYS A 244 -16.02 -9.53 10.37
C LYS A 244 -15.77 -10.94 9.83
N PRO A 245 -15.37 -11.15 8.57
CA PRO A 245 -15.10 -12.47 8.03
C PRO A 245 -13.79 -13.08 8.55
N PHE A 246 -12.91 -12.29 9.18
CA PHE A 246 -11.59 -12.74 9.63
C PHE A 246 -11.59 -13.25 11.06
N ARG A 247 -10.77 -14.25 11.32
CA ARG A 247 -10.14 -14.39 12.63
C ARG A 247 -8.96 -13.44 12.70
N VAL A 248 -8.82 -12.74 13.82
CA VAL A 248 -7.78 -11.73 14.00
C VAL A 248 -6.88 -12.13 15.16
N VAL A 249 -5.61 -12.34 14.88
CA VAL A 249 -4.64 -12.75 15.88
C VAL A 249 -3.50 -11.74 15.92
N ARG A 250 -3.14 -11.29 17.12
CA ARG A 250 -1.93 -10.50 17.34
C ARG A 250 -0.84 -11.37 17.92
N LEU A 251 0.36 -11.29 17.34
CA LEU A 251 1.56 -11.96 17.84
C LEU A 251 2.63 -10.93 18.22
N ASP A 252 3.33 -11.18 19.32
CA ASP A 252 4.58 -10.48 19.62
C ASP A 252 5.67 -11.07 18.73
N ALA A 253 6.18 -10.24 17.79
CA ALA A 253 7.18 -10.65 16.81
C ALA A 253 8.56 -10.96 17.44
N TYR A 254 8.74 -10.71 18.73
CA TYR A 254 9.94 -11.12 19.49
C TYR A 254 9.70 -12.32 20.39
N ALA A 255 8.47 -12.84 20.48
CA ALA A 255 8.19 -13.98 21.33
C ALA A 255 8.78 -15.29 20.80
N GLU A 256 9.27 -16.09 21.74
CA GLU A 256 9.81 -17.43 21.48
C GLU A 256 8.85 -18.55 21.95
N THR A 257 7.62 -18.20 22.27
CA THR A 257 6.58 -19.17 22.67
C THR A 257 6.28 -20.10 21.48
N PRO A 258 6.26 -21.42 21.66
CA PRO A 258 5.99 -22.36 20.57
C PRO A 258 4.59 -22.16 19.97
N ILE A 259 4.52 -22.13 18.66
CA ILE A 259 3.30 -22.10 17.85
C ILE A 259 3.42 -23.09 16.68
N VAL A 260 2.31 -23.34 15.98
CA VAL A 260 2.27 -24.04 14.70
C VAL A 260 1.82 -23.02 13.65
N ASP A 261 2.65 -22.76 12.63
CA ASP A 261 2.34 -21.78 11.58
C ASP A 261 1.27 -22.30 10.59
N ILE A 262 0.95 -21.47 9.61
CA ILE A 262 -0.08 -21.78 8.61
C ILE A 262 0.26 -22.99 7.73
N SER A 263 1.55 -23.35 7.60
CA SER A 263 2.01 -24.53 6.86
C SER A 263 1.98 -25.82 7.70
N GLY A 264 1.71 -25.71 9.00
CA GLY A 264 1.76 -26.83 9.94
C GLY A 264 3.15 -27.04 10.56
N ALA A 265 4.11 -26.15 10.29
CA ALA A 265 5.43 -26.25 10.89
C ALA A 265 5.44 -25.69 12.32
N ARG A 266 6.14 -26.41 13.23
CA ARG A 266 6.41 -25.91 14.58
C ARG A 266 7.42 -24.78 14.50
N THR A 267 7.10 -23.65 15.09
CA THR A 267 7.90 -22.43 15.04
C THR A 267 7.65 -21.55 16.27
N THR A 268 8.16 -20.33 16.25
CA THR A 268 7.83 -19.26 17.20
C THR A 268 7.35 -18.03 16.45
N PRO A 269 6.63 -17.08 17.07
CA PRO A 269 6.27 -15.82 16.42
C PRO A 269 7.46 -15.08 15.81
N ARG A 270 8.62 -15.06 16.52
CA ARG A 270 9.87 -14.48 16.02
C ARG A 270 10.34 -15.16 14.73
N ALA A 271 10.45 -16.47 14.75
CA ALA A 271 10.93 -17.23 13.60
C ALA A 271 9.96 -17.14 12.42
N TRP A 272 8.65 -17.14 12.70
CA TRP A 272 7.63 -16.98 11.66
C TRP A 272 7.66 -15.58 11.03
N ALA A 273 7.71 -14.51 11.84
CA ALA A 273 7.87 -13.14 11.30
C ALA A 273 9.14 -13.00 10.44
N ALA A 274 10.25 -13.65 10.85
CA ALA A 274 11.49 -13.66 10.08
C ALA A 274 11.35 -14.44 8.76
N SER A 275 10.73 -15.62 8.77
CA SER A 275 10.49 -16.43 7.56
C SER A 275 9.57 -15.74 6.56
N LEU A 276 8.61 -14.94 7.04
CA LEU A 276 7.76 -14.09 6.22
C LEU A 276 8.50 -12.86 5.67
N GLY A 277 9.72 -12.57 6.14
CA GLY A 277 10.53 -11.44 5.71
C GLY A 277 9.95 -10.08 6.12
N LEU A 278 9.21 -10.00 7.22
CA LEU A 278 8.54 -8.77 7.64
C LEU A 278 9.54 -7.68 8.06
N THR A 279 9.50 -6.54 7.39
CA THR A 279 10.41 -5.40 7.58
C THR A 279 9.78 -4.23 8.34
N HIS A 280 8.50 -4.32 8.69
CA HIS A 280 7.76 -3.26 9.39
C HIS A 280 6.91 -3.81 10.54
N ARG A 281 6.61 -2.92 11.49
CA ARG A 281 5.61 -3.15 12.54
C ARG A 281 4.62 -1.96 12.57
N PRO A 282 3.29 -2.25 12.68
CA PRO A 282 2.72 -3.59 12.64
C PRO A 282 2.86 -4.20 11.24
N GLY A 283 3.28 -5.45 11.18
CA GLY A 283 3.20 -6.25 9.95
C GLY A 283 1.87 -7.01 9.96
N VAL A 284 1.04 -6.82 8.94
CA VAL A 284 -0.25 -7.52 8.84
C VAL A 284 -0.19 -8.49 7.68
N VAL A 285 -0.38 -9.77 7.95
CA VAL A 285 -0.42 -10.82 6.91
C VAL A 285 -1.81 -11.41 6.89
N LEU A 286 -2.43 -11.41 5.71
CA LEU A 286 -3.77 -11.92 5.47
C LEU A 286 -3.66 -13.27 4.77
N PHE A 287 -4.18 -14.29 5.41
CA PHE A 287 -4.23 -15.65 4.87
C PHE A 287 -5.67 -16.04 4.53
N ASP A 288 -5.84 -16.85 3.50
CA ASP A 288 -7.07 -17.57 3.19
C ASP A 288 -6.73 -18.96 2.60
N GLU A 289 -7.51 -19.95 2.93
CA GLU A 289 -7.29 -21.36 2.50
C GLU A 289 -5.86 -21.88 2.77
N GLY A 290 -5.28 -21.48 3.92
CA GLY A 290 -3.94 -21.91 4.33
C GLY A 290 -2.78 -21.25 3.57
N LYS A 291 -3.03 -20.19 2.79
CA LYS A 291 -2.00 -19.48 2.01
C LYS A 291 -2.05 -17.98 2.27
N GLU A 292 -0.91 -17.34 2.18
CA GLU A 292 -0.85 -15.90 2.17
C GLU A 292 -1.54 -15.35 0.91
N ALA A 293 -2.58 -14.55 1.11
CA ALA A 293 -3.31 -13.89 0.03
C ALA A 293 -2.87 -12.43 -0.16
N ALA A 294 -2.50 -11.73 0.93
CA ALA A 294 -1.98 -10.37 0.88
C ALA A 294 -1.24 -10.01 2.17
N ARG A 295 -0.47 -8.91 2.14
CA ARG A 295 0.18 -8.34 3.33
C ARG A 295 0.23 -6.83 3.32
N VAL A 296 0.35 -6.25 4.50
CA VAL A 296 0.58 -4.81 4.70
C VAL A 296 1.87 -4.65 5.53
N GLU A 297 2.87 -4.05 4.92
CA GLU A 297 4.19 -3.81 5.51
C GLU A 297 4.54 -2.32 5.48
N GLY A 298 3.64 -1.50 5.93
CA GLY A 298 3.81 -0.06 6.01
C GLY A 298 2.57 0.57 6.61
N ARG A 299 2.65 1.86 6.91
CA ARG A 299 1.50 2.57 7.41
C ARG A 299 0.49 2.78 6.28
N LEU A 300 -0.72 2.28 6.45
CA LEU A 300 -1.87 2.57 5.60
C LEU A 300 -2.91 3.35 6.42
N TYR A 301 -3.61 4.28 5.77
CA TYR A 301 -4.81 4.90 6.30
C TYR A 301 -6.00 3.95 6.19
N HIS A 302 -7.07 4.26 6.91
CA HIS A 302 -8.22 3.36 7.03
C HIS A 302 -8.82 2.94 5.69
N PHE A 303 -8.88 3.84 4.68
CA PHE A 303 -9.45 3.50 3.36
C PHE A 303 -8.67 2.36 2.69
N HIS A 304 -7.35 2.50 2.55
CA HIS A 304 -6.54 1.47 1.89
C HIS A 304 -6.49 0.17 2.71
N PHE A 305 -6.47 0.26 4.03
CA PHE A 305 -6.46 -0.90 4.91
C PHE A 305 -7.77 -1.68 4.82
N LYS A 306 -8.95 -1.01 4.87
CA LYS A 306 -10.24 -1.68 4.71
C LYS A 306 -10.39 -2.35 3.34
N GLU A 307 -9.93 -1.70 2.27
CA GLU A 307 -10.00 -2.28 0.93
C GLU A 307 -9.05 -3.48 0.79
N MET A 308 -7.91 -3.51 1.49
CA MET A 308 -7.05 -4.69 1.58
C MET A 308 -7.74 -5.86 2.30
N LEU A 309 -8.45 -5.58 3.40
CA LEU A 309 -9.26 -6.58 4.08
C LEU A 309 -10.39 -7.09 3.18
N ARG A 310 -11.11 -6.20 2.48
CA ARG A 310 -12.14 -6.56 1.52
C ARG A 310 -11.60 -7.42 0.38
N PHE A 311 -10.42 -7.10 -0.14
CA PHE A 311 -9.74 -7.85 -1.20
C PHE A 311 -9.55 -9.32 -0.82
N VAL A 312 -9.16 -9.60 0.42
CA VAL A 312 -8.98 -10.97 0.91
C VAL A 312 -10.28 -11.56 1.44
N GLY A 313 -10.99 -10.86 2.31
CA GLY A 313 -12.24 -11.34 2.94
C GLY A 313 -13.36 -11.62 1.93
N GLY A 314 -13.41 -10.87 0.83
CA GLY A 314 -14.31 -11.09 -0.31
C GLY A 314 -13.71 -11.96 -1.40
N ARG A 315 -12.53 -12.53 -1.21
CA ARG A 315 -11.80 -13.38 -2.16
C ARG A 315 -11.59 -12.76 -3.53
N HIS A 316 -11.49 -11.42 -3.60
CA HIS A 316 -11.24 -10.71 -4.86
C HIS A 316 -9.85 -11.06 -5.44
N TYR A 317 -8.90 -11.51 -4.62
CA TYR A 317 -7.58 -11.98 -5.05
C TYR A 317 -7.66 -13.20 -6.00
N GLN A 318 -8.77 -13.90 -6.06
CA GLN A 318 -8.98 -14.99 -7.04
C GLN A 318 -9.28 -14.46 -8.45
N ARG A 319 -9.76 -13.21 -8.55
CA ARG A 319 -10.11 -12.55 -9.81
C ARG A 319 -9.06 -11.53 -10.27
N TYR A 320 -8.33 -10.95 -9.36
CA TYR A 320 -7.33 -9.91 -9.63
C TYR A 320 -5.95 -10.40 -9.23
N ASP A 321 -4.99 -10.33 -10.15
CA ASP A 321 -3.61 -10.74 -9.90
C ASP A 321 -2.90 -9.86 -8.87
N ARG A 322 -3.38 -8.61 -8.70
CA ARG A 322 -2.77 -7.61 -7.82
C ARG A 322 -3.83 -6.75 -7.14
N PHE A 323 -3.54 -6.39 -5.89
CA PHE A 323 -4.37 -5.46 -5.13
C PHE A 323 -4.56 -4.11 -5.84
N SER A 324 -3.52 -3.58 -6.52
CA SER A 324 -3.61 -2.30 -7.24
C SER A 324 -4.63 -2.33 -8.38
N SER A 325 -4.77 -3.45 -9.09
CA SER A 325 -5.77 -3.63 -10.15
C SER A 325 -7.19 -3.67 -9.57
N TYR A 326 -7.39 -4.43 -8.50
CA TYR A 326 -8.63 -4.43 -7.75
C TYR A 326 -9.00 -3.04 -7.25
N LEU A 327 -8.04 -2.35 -6.62
CA LEU A 327 -8.28 -1.03 -6.03
C LEU A 327 -8.68 0.02 -7.09
N ALA A 328 -8.05 -0.03 -8.27
CA ALA A 328 -8.39 0.87 -9.37
C ALA A 328 -9.84 0.65 -9.87
N ASP A 329 -10.27 -0.59 -10.01
CA ASP A 329 -11.65 -0.92 -10.38
C ASP A 329 -12.63 -0.51 -9.28
N ARG A 330 -12.30 -0.82 -8.05
CA ARG A 330 -13.12 -0.46 -6.87
C ARG A 330 -13.31 1.04 -6.73
N GLN A 331 -12.27 1.82 -6.92
CA GLN A 331 -12.34 3.28 -6.90
C GLN A 331 -13.26 3.81 -8.01
N ARG A 332 -13.14 3.30 -9.24
CA ARG A 332 -14.04 3.70 -10.33
C ARG A 332 -15.50 3.41 -10.01
N ASP A 333 -15.78 2.26 -9.42
CA ASP A 333 -17.14 1.86 -9.06
C ASP A 333 -17.72 2.74 -7.95
N LEU A 334 -16.94 3.06 -6.91
CA LEU A 334 -17.34 3.97 -5.84
C LEU A 334 -17.65 5.37 -6.37
N LEU A 335 -16.79 5.90 -7.24
CA LEU A 335 -16.97 7.21 -7.84
C LEU A 335 -18.22 7.27 -8.72
N ARG A 336 -18.51 6.24 -9.51
CA ARG A 336 -19.77 6.13 -10.29
C ARG A 336 -21.01 6.11 -9.41
N GLN A 337 -20.89 5.54 -8.20
CA GLN A 337 -21.97 5.51 -7.21
C GLN A 337 -22.13 6.83 -6.42
N GLY A 338 -21.34 7.86 -6.75
CA GLY A 338 -21.35 9.14 -6.05
C GLY A 338 -20.63 9.12 -4.69
N VAL A 339 -19.88 8.05 -4.37
CA VAL A 339 -19.16 7.90 -3.12
C VAL A 339 -17.82 8.64 -3.20
N ASN A 340 -17.61 9.57 -2.29
CA ASN A 340 -16.31 10.25 -2.15
C ASN A 340 -15.29 9.32 -1.51
N ILE A 341 -14.04 9.41 -1.98
CA ILE A 341 -12.91 8.64 -1.49
C ILE A 341 -11.89 9.62 -0.94
N ASP A 342 -11.52 9.47 0.32
CA ASP A 342 -10.45 10.24 0.94
C ASP A 342 -9.21 9.35 1.15
N PHE A 343 -8.08 9.76 0.56
CA PHE A 343 -6.78 9.10 0.73
C PHE A 343 -5.98 9.69 1.89
N GLY A 344 -6.45 10.77 2.49
CA GLY A 344 -5.92 11.35 3.71
C GLY A 344 -6.37 10.61 4.97
N GLU A 345 -5.97 11.13 6.11
CA GLU A 345 -6.37 10.62 7.44
C GLU A 345 -7.84 10.89 7.78
#